data_8acf6ded2ed6cd7ac73a6f1b7cfe2ee3
#
_entry.id   8acf6ded2ed6cd7ac73a6f1b7cfe2ee3
#
_cell.length_a   1.000
_cell.length_b   1.000
_cell.length_c   1.000
_cell.angle_alpha   90.00
_cell.angle_beta   90.00
_cell.angle_gamma   90.00
#
_symmetry.space_group_name_H-M   'P 1'
#
loop_
_entity.id
_entity.type
_entity.pdbx_description
1 polymer ?
#
loop_
_entity_poly.entity_id
_entity_poly.type
_entity_poly.pdbx_seq_one_letter_code
_entity_poly.pdbx_strand_id
1 'polypeptide(L)'
;MHLVDGTKIPDVDHIVFGTGYSWTLPFLPTVAVRNNRVPDLYQHVVWQHDPTLLFIGAVAAGLTFKVFEWQAVLAARLLAGRASLPPLDEMRKWEADRVKARGDGVKFTLIFPDFEDYFETVRGLAGEGVEGKGRKLPPFRREWVRAFLNGHERRKAMWKKLNAESRAALADSHRVSRL
;
A
#
# COMPACT_ATOMS: atom_id res chain seq x y z
N MET A 1 -15.16 -3.11 29.67
CA MET A 1 -14.06 -2.50 28.90
C MET A 1 -14.05 -0.99 29.10
N HIS A 2 -12.87 -0.37 29.18
CA HIS A 2 -12.74 1.10 29.28
C HIS A 2 -12.15 1.63 27.97
N LEU A 3 -12.76 2.65 27.40
CA LEU A 3 -12.25 3.35 26.23
C LEU A 3 -11.37 4.54 26.65
N VAL A 4 -10.58 5.05 25.70
CA VAL A 4 -9.63 6.15 25.93
C VAL A 4 -10.35 7.46 26.30
N ASP A 5 -11.58 7.65 25.85
CA ASP A 5 -12.44 8.79 26.15
C ASP A 5 -13.15 8.69 27.52
N GLY A 6 -12.84 7.66 28.31
CA GLY A 6 -13.44 7.39 29.62
C GLY A 6 -14.75 6.61 29.58
N THR A 7 -15.29 6.32 28.39
CA THR A 7 -16.50 5.52 28.23
C THR A 7 -16.29 4.11 28.79
N LYS A 8 -17.26 3.60 29.55
CA LYS A 8 -17.27 2.23 30.03
C LYS A 8 -18.29 1.42 29.24
N ILE A 9 -17.84 0.31 28.65
CA ILE A 9 -18.72 -0.68 28.02
C ILE A 9 -18.75 -1.87 28.98
N PRO A 10 -19.91 -2.13 29.68
CA PRO A 10 -20.04 -3.29 30.56
C PRO A 10 -20.21 -4.59 29.73
N ASP A 11 -20.07 -5.69 30.39
CA ASP A 11 -20.45 -7.03 29.92
C ASP A 11 -19.96 -7.36 28.49
N VAL A 12 -18.65 -7.14 28.26
CA VAL A 12 -18.00 -7.47 26.99
C VAL A 12 -17.54 -8.92 27.01
N ASP A 13 -18.21 -9.79 26.25
CA ASP A 13 -17.85 -11.20 26.12
C ASP A 13 -16.65 -11.42 25.21
N HIS A 14 -16.54 -10.65 24.13
CA HIS A 14 -15.48 -10.82 23.12
C HIS A 14 -14.93 -9.50 22.64
N ILE A 15 -13.62 -9.45 22.39
CA ILE A 15 -12.94 -8.34 21.75
C ILE A 15 -12.31 -8.86 20.46
N VAL A 16 -12.68 -8.27 19.32
CA VAL A 16 -12.13 -8.61 18.00
C VAL A 16 -11.17 -7.52 17.57
N PHE A 17 -9.90 -7.88 17.35
CA PHE A 17 -8.87 -6.97 16.87
C PHE A 17 -8.84 -6.96 15.34
N GLY A 18 -9.21 -5.82 14.74
CA GLY A 18 -9.11 -5.56 13.31
C GLY A 18 -7.99 -4.55 12.98
N THR A 19 -6.85 -4.65 13.66
CA THR A 19 -5.78 -3.65 13.67
C THR A 19 -4.76 -3.78 12.53
N GLY A 20 -4.97 -4.76 11.61
CA GLY A 20 -4.05 -5.04 10.50
C GLY A 20 -2.91 -5.96 10.89
N TYR A 21 -1.84 -5.92 10.10
CA TYR A 21 -0.71 -6.84 10.22
C TYR A 21 0.60 -6.07 10.36
N SER A 22 1.57 -6.68 11.01
CA SER A 22 2.96 -6.24 11.01
C SER A 22 3.73 -6.99 9.94
N TRP A 23 4.64 -6.30 9.27
CA TRP A 23 5.56 -6.91 8.32
C TRP A 23 6.53 -7.84 9.02
N THR A 24 6.70 -9.03 8.48
CA THR A 24 7.73 -9.99 8.88
C THR A 24 8.29 -10.71 7.66
N LEU A 25 9.58 -11.02 7.67
CA LEU A 25 10.29 -11.72 6.60
C LEU A 25 11.05 -12.93 7.17
N PRO A 26 10.37 -13.93 7.72
CA PRO A 26 11.05 -15.07 8.39
C PRO A 26 11.88 -15.92 7.42
N PHE A 27 11.54 -15.89 6.12
CA PHE A 27 12.27 -16.57 5.05
C PHE A 27 13.48 -15.79 4.52
N LEU A 28 13.66 -14.53 4.97
CA LEU A 28 14.73 -13.64 4.54
C LEU A 28 15.34 -12.91 5.76
N PRO A 29 16.01 -13.63 6.67
CA PRO A 29 16.43 -13.09 7.96
C PRO A 29 17.52 -12.01 7.87
N THR A 30 18.19 -11.89 6.73
CA THR A 30 19.22 -10.87 6.46
C THR A 30 18.62 -9.49 6.17
N VAL A 31 17.32 -9.41 5.86
CA VAL A 31 16.63 -8.15 5.61
C VAL A 31 15.83 -7.75 6.83
N ALA A 32 16.24 -6.68 7.47
CA ALA A 32 15.54 -6.15 8.65
C ALA A 32 14.18 -5.57 8.26
N VAL A 33 13.19 -5.78 9.14
CA VAL A 33 11.92 -5.03 9.13
C VAL A 33 11.94 -4.07 10.30
N ARG A 34 11.73 -2.79 10.04
CA ARG A 34 11.75 -1.74 11.05
C ARG A 34 10.58 -0.77 10.82
N ASN A 35 9.94 -0.33 11.90
CA ASN A 35 8.82 0.62 11.84
C ASN A 35 7.69 0.18 10.89
N ASN A 36 7.45 -1.14 10.84
CA ASN A 36 6.49 -1.80 9.96
C ASN A 36 6.73 -1.53 8.45
N ARG A 37 7.99 -1.43 8.04
CA ARG A 37 8.44 -1.39 6.64
C ARG A 37 9.77 -2.11 6.46
N VAL A 38 10.10 -2.45 5.22
CA VAL A 38 11.45 -2.83 4.84
C VAL A 38 12.24 -1.55 4.56
N PRO A 39 13.30 -1.25 5.32
CA PRO A 39 14.16 -0.09 5.06
C PRO A 39 15.04 -0.33 3.83
N ASP A 40 15.67 0.75 3.39
CA ASP A 40 16.65 0.75 2.29
C ASP A 40 16.07 0.23 0.95
N LEU A 41 14.76 0.43 0.73
CA LEU A 41 14.09 0.13 -0.55
C LEU A 41 13.93 1.40 -1.39
N TYR A 42 14.75 1.52 -2.44
CA TYR A 42 14.56 2.57 -3.44
C TYR A 42 13.27 2.34 -4.25
N GLN A 43 12.45 3.36 -4.34
CA GLN A 43 11.11 3.32 -4.96
C GLN A 43 10.24 2.15 -4.44
N HIS A 44 10.47 1.72 -3.19
CA HIS A 44 9.80 0.57 -2.57
C HIS A 44 9.99 -0.76 -3.32
N VAL A 45 10.97 -0.84 -4.20
CA VAL A 45 11.24 -2.02 -5.07
C VAL A 45 12.64 -2.55 -4.86
N VAL A 46 13.65 -1.73 -4.98
CA VAL A 46 15.05 -2.17 -5.08
C VAL A 46 15.73 -2.08 -3.71
N TRP A 47 16.21 -3.21 -3.22
CA TRP A 47 16.99 -3.21 -1.98
C TRP A 47 18.40 -2.65 -2.24
N GLN A 48 18.74 -1.55 -1.58
CA GLN A 48 19.94 -0.76 -1.86
C GLN A 48 21.26 -1.48 -1.52
N HIS A 49 21.22 -2.51 -0.69
CA HIS A 49 22.39 -3.32 -0.34
C HIS A 49 22.68 -4.42 -1.35
N ASP A 50 21.64 -4.88 -2.06
CA ASP A 50 21.76 -5.84 -3.15
C ASP A 50 20.66 -5.56 -4.19
N PRO A 51 20.97 -4.86 -5.30
CA PRO A 51 19.98 -4.51 -6.31
C PRO A 51 19.38 -5.69 -7.08
N THR A 52 19.87 -6.91 -6.86
CA THR A 52 19.24 -8.12 -7.39
C THR A 52 18.06 -8.61 -6.55
N LEU A 53 17.95 -8.11 -5.31
CA LEU A 53 16.82 -8.37 -4.44
C LEU A 53 15.76 -7.28 -4.63
N LEU A 54 14.62 -7.69 -5.16
CA LEU A 54 13.53 -6.80 -5.55
C LEU A 54 12.24 -7.15 -4.82
N PHE A 55 11.52 -6.14 -4.36
CA PHE A 55 10.26 -6.27 -3.63
C PHE A 55 9.10 -5.76 -4.50
N ILE A 56 8.05 -6.55 -4.62
CA ILE A 56 6.80 -6.15 -5.25
C ILE A 56 5.73 -6.05 -4.17
N GLY A 57 5.14 -4.88 -4.02
CA GLY A 57 4.07 -4.67 -3.07
C GLY A 57 4.51 -4.20 -1.68
N ALA A 58 5.78 -3.83 -1.49
CA ALA A 58 6.27 -3.23 -0.24
C ALA A 58 5.77 -1.78 -0.04
N VAL A 59 4.52 -1.53 -0.37
CA VAL A 59 3.85 -0.21 -0.34
C VAL A 59 2.44 -0.30 0.21
N ALA A 60 1.96 0.80 0.78
CA ALA A 60 0.55 1.06 1.01
C ALA A 60 0.01 1.93 -0.13
N ALA A 61 -0.78 1.35 -1.03
CA ALA A 61 -1.24 2.05 -2.23
C ALA A 61 -2.75 1.92 -2.43
N GLY A 62 -3.40 2.99 -2.83
CA GLY A 62 -4.82 2.95 -3.20
C GLY A 62 -5.07 2.25 -4.54
N LEU A 63 -4.19 2.43 -5.53
CA LEU A 63 -4.22 1.77 -6.84
C LEU A 63 -3.37 0.48 -6.84
N THR A 64 -3.58 -0.37 -5.86
CA THR A 64 -2.71 -1.48 -5.45
C THR A 64 -2.20 -2.33 -6.62
N PHE A 65 -3.10 -2.93 -7.42
CA PHE A 65 -2.70 -3.81 -8.52
C PHE A 65 -1.97 -3.08 -9.65
N LYS A 66 -2.31 -1.80 -9.89
CA LYS A 66 -1.57 -1.00 -10.86
C LYS A 66 -0.15 -0.70 -10.38
N VAL A 67 0.00 -0.34 -9.12
CA VAL A 67 1.34 -0.11 -8.53
C VAL A 67 2.16 -1.39 -8.63
N PHE A 68 1.60 -2.54 -8.28
CA PHE A 68 2.31 -3.83 -8.37
C PHE A 68 2.69 -4.18 -9.82
N GLU A 69 1.84 -3.88 -10.80
CA GLU A 69 2.16 -4.06 -12.22
C GLU A 69 3.36 -3.19 -12.64
N TRP A 70 3.39 -1.91 -12.25
CA TRP A 70 4.51 -1.00 -12.54
C TRP A 70 5.81 -1.48 -11.89
N GLN A 71 5.75 -1.85 -10.62
CA GLN A 71 6.89 -2.42 -9.90
C GLN A 71 7.40 -3.71 -10.54
N ALA A 72 6.50 -4.61 -10.92
CA ALA A 72 6.85 -5.88 -11.54
C ALA A 72 7.52 -5.69 -12.91
N VAL A 73 7.04 -4.73 -13.73
CA VAL A 73 7.68 -4.40 -15.02
C VAL A 73 9.07 -3.80 -14.80
N LEU A 74 9.22 -2.88 -13.84
CA LEU A 74 10.54 -2.35 -13.47
C LEU A 74 11.48 -3.48 -13.04
N ALA A 75 11.06 -4.32 -12.11
CA ALA A 75 11.85 -5.44 -11.61
C ALA A 75 12.28 -6.41 -12.75
N ALA A 76 11.33 -6.79 -13.61
CA ALA A 76 11.63 -7.68 -14.73
C ALA A 76 12.64 -7.05 -15.71
N ARG A 77 12.57 -5.73 -15.95
CA ARG A 77 13.50 -5.05 -16.84
C ARG A 77 14.88 -4.88 -16.22
N LEU A 78 14.97 -4.62 -14.91
CA LEU A 78 16.24 -4.58 -14.18
C LEU A 78 16.94 -5.95 -14.25
N LEU A 79 16.24 -7.03 -13.94
CA LEU A 79 16.77 -8.39 -14.01
C LEU A 79 17.19 -8.80 -15.44
N ALA A 80 16.52 -8.28 -16.44
CA ALA A 80 16.85 -8.52 -17.85
C ALA A 80 17.96 -7.58 -18.39
N GLY A 81 18.54 -6.71 -17.57
CA GLY A 81 19.52 -5.71 -18.01
C GLY A 81 18.97 -4.67 -18.99
N ARG A 82 17.65 -4.43 -18.97
CA ARG A 82 16.95 -3.50 -19.88
C ARG A 82 16.53 -2.19 -19.19
N ALA A 83 16.83 -2.02 -17.93
CA ALA A 83 16.64 -0.81 -17.16
C ALA A 83 17.88 -0.60 -16.30
N SER A 84 18.15 0.66 -15.98
CA SER A 84 19.28 1.06 -15.14
C SER A 84 18.79 1.77 -13.90
N LEU A 85 19.50 1.56 -12.81
CA LEU A 85 19.27 2.29 -11.56
C LEU A 85 20.14 3.56 -11.53
N PRO A 86 19.69 4.60 -10.83
CA PRO A 86 20.57 5.71 -10.51
C PRO A 86 21.69 5.28 -9.55
N PRO A 87 22.74 6.10 -9.39
CA PRO A 87 23.79 5.85 -8.40
C PRO A 87 23.26 5.63 -7.00
N LEU A 88 23.97 4.86 -6.18
CA LEU A 88 23.54 4.47 -4.84
C LEU A 88 23.29 5.66 -3.91
N ASP A 89 24.08 6.72 -4.05
CA ASP A 89 23.92 7.95 -3.27
C ASP A 89 22.60 8.67 -3.61
N GLU A 90 22.18 8.67 -4.86
CA GLU A 90 20.86 9.20 -5.25
C GLU A 90 19.71 8.36 -4.70
N MET A 91 19.83 7.02 -4.71
CA MET A 91 18.85 6.14 -4.11
C MET A 91 18.70 6.35 -2.61
N ARG A 92 19.84 6.50 -1.90
CA ARG A 92 19.88 6.82 -0.47
C ARG A 92 19.30 8.20 -0.17
N LYS A 93 19.64 9.18 -1.00
CA LYS A 93 19.08 10.52 -0.87
C LYS A 93 17.56 10.51 -1.02
N TRP A 94 17.01 9.79 -2.00
CA TRP A 94 15.56 9.65 -2.18
C TRP A 94 14.90 9.10 -0.90
N GLU A 95 15.47 8.06 -0.29
CA GLU A 95 14.92 7.49 0.95
C GLU A 95 15.00 8.48 2.10
N ALA A 96 16.13 9.14 2.29
CA ALA A 96 16.32 10.14 3.35
C ALA A 96 15.33 11.31 3.22
N ASP A 97 15.15 11.84 2.01
CA ASP A 97 14.20 12.91 1.72
C ASP A 97 12.75 12.46 2.00
N ARG A 98 12.41 11.22 1.64
CA ARG A 98 11.09 10.67 1.90
C ARG A 98 10.85 10.40 3.40
N VAL A 99 11.84 9.92 4.13
CA VAL A 99 11.77 9.79 5.61
C VAL A 99 11.56 11.16 6.24
N LYS A 100 12.29 12.18 5.80
CA LYS A 100 12.13 13.56 6.28
C LYS A 100 10.72 14.12 6.02
N ALA A 101 10.16 13.83 4.86
CA ALA A 101 8.84 14.33 4.46
C ALA A 101 7.68 13.57 5.10
N ARG A 102 7.79 12.26 5.28
CA ARG A 102 6.68 11.38 5.66
C ARG A 102 6.87 10.59 6.95
N GLY A 103 8.05 10.65 7.53
CA GLY A 103 8.44 9.85 8.70
C GLY A 103 8.88 8.44 8.32
N ASP A 104 9.56 7.77 9.24
CA ASP A 104 10.10 6.41 9.08
C ASP A 104 9.10 5.36 9.59
N GLY A 105 8.00 5.16 8.87
CA GLY A 105 6.95 4.22 9.27
C GLY A 105 5.93 3.99 8.15
N VAL A 106 4.70 3.64 8.51
CA VAL A 106 3.62 3.32 7.56
C VAL A 106 3.38 4.43 6.54
N LYS A 107 3.51 5.70 6.93
CA LYS A 107 3.35 6.82 6.00
C LYS A 107 4.43 6.88 4.93
N PHE A 108 5.63 6.36 5.22
CA PHE A 108 6.70 6.24 4.22
C PHE A 108 6.25 5.40 3.03
N THR A 109 5.56 4.29 3.28
CA THR A 109 5.12 3.35 2.24
C THR A 109 3.88 3.80 1.48
N LEU A 110 3.18 4.85 1.96
CA LEU A 110 1.95 5.32 1.36
C LEU A 110 2.20 6.09 0.06
N ILE A 111 1.68 5.61 -1.05
CA ILE A 111 1.80 6.29 -2.35
C ILE A 111 0.80 7.45 -2.47
N PHE A 112 -0.41 7.30 -1.91
CA PHE A 112 -1.39 8.39 -1.89
C PHE A 112 -0.85 9.64 -1.15
N PRO A 113 -1.06 10.85 -1.67
CA PRO A 113 -1.77 11.24 -2.90
C PRO A 113 -0.88 11.30 -4.16
N ASP A 114 0.42 11.04 -4.07
CA ASP A 114 1.44 11.33 -5.09
C ASP A 114 1.50 10.23 -6.17
N PHE A 115 0.35 9.75 -6.60
CA PHE A 115 0.27 8.68 -7.61
C PHE A 115 0.96 9.05 -8.93
N GLU A 116 0.73 10.25 -9.45
CA GLU A 116 1.28 10.70 -10.73
C GLU A 116 2.81 10.66 -10.70
N ASP A 117 3.41 11.26 -9.69
CA ASP A 117 4.85 11.28 -9.48
C ASP A 117 5.43 9.85 -9.39
N TYR A 118 4.81 9.01 -8.58
CA TYR A 118 5.27 7.64 -8.38
C TYR A 118 5.20 6.80 -9.67
N PHE A 119 4.06 6.82 -10.36
CA PHE A 119 3.84 6.06 -11.59
C PHE A 119 4.80 6.50 -12.71
N GLU A 120 5.01 7.81 -12.90
CA GLU A 120 5.91 8.33 -13.92
C GLU A 120 7.37 8.07 -13.56
N THR A 121 7.76 8.17 -12.29
CA THR A 121 9.11 7.82 -11.83
C THR A 121 9.42 6.34 -12.10
N VAL A 122 8.55 5.43 -11.68
CA VAL A 122 8.75 3.98 -11.92
C VAL A 122 8.72 3.64 -13.42
N ARG A 123 7.86 4.31 -14.19
CA ARG A 123 7.80 4.18 -15.65
C ARG A 123 9.10 4.66 -16.32
N GLY A 124 9.64 5.79 -15.90
CA GLY A 124 10.92 6.33 -16.38
C GLY A 124 12.07 5.37 -16.06
N LEU A 125 12.16 4.89 -14.82
CA LEU A 125 13.18 3.92 -14.40
C LEU A 125 13.07 2.59 -15.18
N ALA A 126 11.85 2.17 -15.51
CA ALA A 126 11.63 0.99 -16.33
C ALA A 126 12.05 1.16 -17.80
N GLY A 127 12.59 2.33 -18.19
CA GLY A 127 13.05 2.61 -19.56
C GLY A 127 11.88 2.85 -20.51
N GLU A 128 11.16 3.93 -20.32
CA GLU A 128 10.14 4.38 -21.25
C GLU A 128 10.71 4.56 -22.66
N GLY A 129 9.98 4.07 -23.65
CA GLY A 129 10.38 4.19 -25.06
C GLY A 129 11.45 3.18 -25.53
N VAL A 130 11.93 2.31 -24.65
CA VAL A 130 12.80 1.20 -25.10
C VAL A 130 12.01 0.26 -26.00
N GLU A 131 12.44 0.13 -27.25
CA GLU A 131 11.91 -0.86 -28.18
C GLU A 131 12.22 -2.27 -27.65
N GLY A 132 11.22 -3.12 -27.55
CA GLY A 132 11.43 -4.49 -27.05
C GLY A 132 10.13 -5.22 -26.82
N LYS A 133 10.25 -6.55 -26.70
CA LYS A 133 9.16 -7.44 -26.33
C LYS A 133 8.86 -7.27 -24.84
N GLY A 134 7.59 -7.25 -24.48
CA GLY A 134 7.13 -7.19 -23.10
C GLY A 134 6.08 -6.12 -22.83
N ARG A 135 5.63 -6.06 -21.59
CA ARG A 135 4.62 -5.10 -21.15
C ARG A 135 5.14 -3.66 -21.23
N LYS A 136 4.43 -2.82 -21.99
CA LYS A 136 4.66 -1.36 -22.02
C LYS A 136 3.82 -0.72 -20.93
N LEU A 137 4.42 0.19 -20.17
CA LEU A 137 3.72 0.97 -19.15
C LEU A 137 3.15 2.23 -19.81
N PRO A 138 1.81 2.41 -19.82
CA PRO A 138 1.23 3.65 -20.33
C PRO A 138 1.53 4.81 -19.37
N PRO A 139 1.44 6.08 -19.86
CA PRO A 139 1.48 7.25 -18.99
C PRO A 139 0.39 7.19 -17.91
N PHE A 140 0.65 7.89 -16.80
CA PHE A 140 -0.33 8.01 -15.74
C PHE A 140 -1.61 8.69 -16.25
N ARG A 141 -2.77 8.24 -15.74
CA ARG A 141 -4.08 8.79 -16.09
C ARG A 141 -4.85 9.18 -14.83
N ARG A 142 -5.23 10.43 -14.74
CA ARG A 142 -6.02 10.96 -13.60
C ARG A 142 -7.38 10.28 -13.44
N GLU A 143 -7.91 9.67 -14.53
CA GLU A 143 -9.13 8.85 -14.46
C GLU A 143 -8.99 7.67 -13.52
N TRP A 144 -7.80 7.10 -13.35
CA TRP A 144 -7.57 6.00 -12.41
C TRP A 144 -7.81 6.43 -10.97
N VAL A 145 -7.34 7.62 -10.60
CA VAL A 145 -7.57 8.19 -9.26
C VAL A 145 -9.05 8.50 -9.04
N ARG A 146 -9.70 9.12 -10.05
CA ARG A 146 -11.15 9.37 -9.98
C ARG A 146 -11.94 8.09 -9.80
N ALA A 147 -11.65 7.05 -10.58
CA ALA A 147 -12.31 5.75 -10.45
C ALA A 147 -12.06 5.11 -9.08
N PHE A 148 -10.84 5.21 -8.55
CA PHE A 148 -10.49 4.74 -7.21
C PHE A 148 -11.28 5.47 -6.12
N LEU A 149 -11.32 6.81 -6.15
CA LEU A 149 -12.05 7.61 -5.16
C LEU A 149 -13.56 7.35 -5.24
N ASN A 150 -14.13 7.29 -6.44
CA ASN A 150 -15.54 6.94 -6.64
C ASN A 150 -15.86 5.52 -6.12
N GLY A 151 -14.98 4.56 -6.36
CA GLY A 151 -15.10 3.20 -5.83
C GLY A 151 -15.07 3.17 -4.30
N HIS A 152 -14.24 4.02 -3.70
CA HIS A 152 -14.16 4.17 -2.25
C HIS A 152 -15.45 4.73 -1.65
N GLU A 153 -16.03 5.77 -2.26
CA GLU A 153 -17.31 6.34 -1.80
C GLU A 153 -18.47 5.35 -1.97
N ARG A 154 -18.53 4.61 -3.08
CA ARG A 154 -19.52 3.54 -3.27
C ARG A 154 -19.43 2.47 -2.21
N ARG A 155 -18.22 2.06 -1.84
CA ARG A 155 -17.97 1.08 -0.77
C ARG A 155 -18.44 1.60 0.58
N LYS A 156 -18.14 2.86 0.92
CA LYS A 156 -18.65 3.49 2.14
C LYS A 156 -20.18 3.50 2.20
N ALA A 157 -20.83 3.88 1.10
CA ALA A 157 -22.29 3.89 1.00
C ALA A 157 -22.88 2.48 1.18
N MET A 158 -22.27 1.48 0.54
CA MET A 158 -22.65 0.07 0.68
C MET A 158 -22.55 -0.39 2.16
N TRP A 159 -21.44 -0.11 2.84
CA TRP A 159 -21.27 -0.47 4.25
C TRP A 159 -22.29 0.22 5.16
N LYS A 160 -22.56 1.51 4.92
CA LYS A 160 -23.61 2.23 5.68
C LYS A 160 -24.96 1.57 5.52
N LYS A 161 -25.32 1.19 4.29
CA LYS A 161 -26.58 0.50 3.99
C LYS A 161 -26.66 -0.86 4.71
N LEU A 162 -25.66 -1.71 4.54
CA LEU A 162 -25.60 -3.04 5.19
C LEU A 162 -25.68 -2.95 6.73
N ASN A 163 -24.99 -1.98 7.32
CA ASN A 163 -25.04 -1.76 8.76
C ASN A 163 -26.45 -1.32 9.23
N ALA A 164 -27.15 -0.48 8.44
CA ALA A 164 -28.51 -0.07 8.76
C ALA A 164 -29.48 -1.25 8.68
N GLU A 165 -29.40 -2.07 7.63
CA GLU A 165 -30.19 -3.28 7.44
C GLU A 165 -29.97 -4.30 8.57
N SER A 166 -28.70 -4.52 8.93
CA SER A 166 -28.34 -5.42 10.04
C SER A 166 -28.91 -4.96 11.39
N ARG A 167 -28.85 -3.64 11.66
CA ARG A 167 -29.43 -3.08 12.91
C ARG A 167 -30.95 -3.22 12.93
N ALA A 168 -31.63 -3.00 11.81
CA ALA A 168 -33.08 -3.17 11.68
C ALA A 168 -33.47 -4.63 11.96
N ALA A 169 -32.78 -5.59 11.34
CA ALA A 169 -33.03 -7.01 11.54
C ALA A 169 -32.82 -7.45 13.00
N LEU A 170 -31.78 -6.94 13.67
CA LEU A 170 -31.55 -7.21 15.09
C LEU A 170 -32.65 -6.62 15.98
N ALA A 171 -33.13 -5.42 15.68
CA ALA A 171 -34.23 -4.79 16.44
C ALA A 171 -35.53 -5.60 16.32
N ASP A 172 -35.85 -6.13 15.14
CA ASP A 172 -37.02 -6.96 14.90
C ASP A 172 -36.92 -8.32 15.60
N SER A 173 -35.74 -8.96 15.59
CA SER A 173 -35.52 -10.22 16.30
C SER A 173 -35.72 -10.09 17.83
N HIS A 174 -35.26 -8.97 18.42
CA HIS A 174 -35.48 -8.67 19.82
C HIS A 174 -36.95 -8.35 20.18
N ARG A 175 -37.74 -7.87 19.23
CA ARG A 175 -39.20 -7.68 19.39
C ARG A 175 -39.92 -9.00 19.43
N VAL A 176 -39.59 -9.93 18.52
CA VAL A 176 -40.20 -11.25 18.40
C VAL A 176 -39.90 -12.13 19.62
N SER A 177 -38.71 -12.02 20.22
CA SER A 177 -38.32 -12.79 21.39
C SER A 177 -38.94 -12.31 22.74
N ARG A 178 -39.71 -11.22 22.72
CA ARG A 178 -40.39 -10.65 23.89
C ARG A 178 -41.91 -10.83 23.86
N LEU A 179 -42.42 -11.48 22.84
CA LEU A 179 -43.82 -11.94 22.74
C LEU A 179 -43.94 -13.43 23.06
#